data_d4b24402192d9f386b606395c02931d8
#
_entry.id   d4b24402192d9f386b606395c02931d8
#
_cell.length_a   1.000
_cell.length_b   1.000
_cell.length_c   1.000
_cell.angle_alpha   90.00
_cell.angle_beta   90.00
_cell.angle_gamma   90.00
#
_symmetry.space_group_name_H-M   'P 1'
#
loop_
_entity.id
_entity.type
_entity.pdbx_description
1 polymer ?
#
loop_
_entity_poly.entity_id
_entity_poly.type
_entity_poly.pdbx_seq_one_letter_code
_entity_poly.pdbx_strand_id
1 'polypeptide(L)'
;MARLFDKGTDAILKKVGEEATETVMAGKDGDAQKIVYEVADLWFYSMIALSHFGLSPADVIRELERREGLSGLEEFALRKSQQRDGESKA
;
A
#
# COMPACT_ATOMS: atom_id res chain seq x y z
N MET A 1 3.83 -13.72 -13.57
CA MET A 1 4.21 -13.75 -12.15
C MET A 1 5.65 -14.17 -11.93
N ALA A 2 6.02 -15.34 -12.41
CA ALA A 2 7.40 -15.83 -12.25
C ALA A 2 8.44 -14.81 -12.73
N ARG A 3 8.19 -14.18 -13.86
CA ARG A 3 9.11 -13.17 -14.41
C ARG A 3 9.34 -11.97 -13.50
N LEU A 4 8.28 -11.55 -12.79
CA LEU A 4 8.40 -10.39 -11.90
C LEU A 4 9.28 -10.74 -10.70
N PHE A 5 9.09 -11.93 -10.11
CA PHE A 5 9.95 -12.40 -9.02
C PHE A 5 11.40 -12.54 -9.47
N ASP A 6 11.61 -13.04 -10.71
CA ASP A 6 12.95 -13.19 -11.26
C ASP A 6 13.68 -11.87 -11.44
N LYS A 7 12.95 -10.79 -11.69
CA LYS A 7 13.53 -9.45 -11.86
C LYS A 7 13.94 -8.80 -10.54
N GLY A 8 13.48 -9.36 -9.42
CA GLY A 8 13.92 -8.94 -8.09
C GLY A 8 13.13 -7.80 -7.48
N THR A 9 13.62 -7.35 -6.35
CA THR A 9 12.96 -6.41 -5.45
C THR A 9 12.59 -5.09 -6.14
N ASP A 10 13.54 -4.49 -6.84
CA ASP A 10 13.32 -3.16 -7.43
C ASP A 10 12.20 -3.19 -8.48
N ALA A 11 12.12 -4.26 -9.27
CA ALA A 11 11.07 -4.39 -10.28
C ALA A 11 9.69 -4.54 -9.64
N ILE A 12 9.61 -5.30 -8.55
CA ILE A 12 8.37 -5.50 -7.81
C ILE A 12 7.90 -4.18 -7.19
N LEU A 13 8.80 -3.47 -6.51
CA LEU A 13 8.49 -2.19 -5.87
C LEU A 13 8.14 -1.11 -6.89
N LYS A 14 8.82 -1.10 -8.03
CA LYS A 14 8.48 -0.21 -9.14
C LYS A 14 7.05 -0.42 -9.60
N LYS A 15 6.63 -1.68 -9.71
CA LYS A 15 5.26 -2.02 -10.12
C LYS A 15 4.23 -1.50 -9.13
N VAL A 16 4.49 -1.64 -7.83
CA VAL A 16 3.61 -1.09 -6.78
C VAL A 16 3.50 0.43 -6.94
N GLY A 17 4.61 1.11 -7.15
CA GLY A 17 4.62 2.57 -7.35
C GLY A 17 3.84 2.99 -8.59
N GLU A 18 4.00 2.27 -9.70
CA GLU A 18 3.29 2.56 -10.95
C GLU A 18 1.77 2.42 -10.75
N GLU A 19 1.33 1.35 -10.10
CA GLU A 19 -0.10 1.12 -9.88
C GLU A 19 -0.70 2.11 -8.88
N ALA A 20 0.08 2.56 -7.89
CA ALA A 20 -0.36 3.62 -6.99
C ALA A 20 -0.60 4.92 -7.76
N THR A 21 0.30 5.27 -8.67
CA THR A 21 0.16 6.45 -9.53
C THR A 21 -1.06 6.33 -10.44
N GLU A 22 -1.25 5.17 -11.05
CA GLU A 22 -2.42 4.92 -11.90
C GLU A 22 -3.73 5.04 -11.11
N THR A 23 -3.73 4.61 -9.86
CA THR A 23 -4.88 4.75 -8.97
C THR A 23 -5.21 6.22 -8.72
N VAL A 24 -4.19 7.04 -8.46
CA VAL A 24 -4.36 8.49 -8.27
C VAL A 24 -4.97 9.11 -9.53
N MET A 25 -4.43 8.76 -10.69
CA MET A 25 -4.92 9.31 -11.98
C MET A 25 -6.36 8.89 -12.24
N ALA A 26 -6.70 7.64 -11.99
CA ALA A 26 -8.06 7.15 -12.15
C ALA A 26 -9.04 7.89 -11.22
N GLY A 27 -8.61 8.15 -9.98
CA GLY A 27 -9.40 8.91 -9.01
C GLY A 27 -9.63 10.33 -9.47
N LYS A 28 -8.61 10.97 -10.06
CA LYS A 28 -8.73 12.33 -10.62
C LYS A 28 -9.72 12.38 -11.77
N ASP A 29 -9.74 11.36 -12.61
CA ASP A 29 -10.68 11.26 -13.74
C ASP A 29 -12.11 10.96 -13.28
N GLY A 30 -12.27 10.39 -12.08
CA GLY A 30 -13.59 10.09 -11.54
C GLY A 30 -14.32 8.93 -12.19
N ASP A 31 -13.62 8.09 -12.95
CA ASP A 31 -14.19 6.92 -13.61
C ASP A 31 -14.22 5.74 -12.63
N ALA A 32 -15.41 5.37 -12.16
CA ALA A 32 -15.57 4.35 -11.14
C ALA A 32 -14.99 3.00 -11.53
N GLN A 33 -15.21 2.56 -12.76
CA GLN A 33 -14.69 1.27 -13.22
C GLN A 33 -13.18 1.28 -13.28
N LYS A 34 -12.60 2.37 -13.74
CA LYS A 34 -11.14 2.52 -13.83
C LYS A 34 -10.52 2.57 -12.44
N ILE A 35 -11.17 3.25 -11.49
CA ILE A 35 -10.71 3.29 -10.10
C ILE A 35 -10.64 1.87 -9.53
N VAL A 36 -11.71 1.09 -9.68
CA VAL A 36 -11.74 -0.29 -9.18
C VAL A 36 -10.64 -1.13 -9.84
N TYR A 37 -10.47 -0.99 -11.14
CA TYR A 37 -9.45 -1.73 -11.89
C TYR A 37 -8.05 -1.42 -11.36
N GLU A 38 -7.73 -0.15 -11.19
CA GLU A 38 -6.39 0.26 -10.76
C GLU A 38 -6.14 -0.09 -9.27
N VAL A 39 -7.15 0.03 -8.42
CA VAL A 39 -7.04 -0.40 -7.03
C VAL A 39 -6.81 -1.91 -6.96
N ALA A 40 -7.51 -2.69 -7.80
CA ALA A 40 -7.31 -4.14 -7.84
C ALA A 40 -5.87 -4.48 -8.24
N ASP A 41 -5.31 -3.80 -9.23
CA ASP A 41 -3.92 -3.97 -9.62
C ASP A 41 -2.96 -3.60 -8.49
N LEU A 42 -3.22 -2.48 -7.80
CA LEU A 42 -2.40 -2.05 -6.67
C LEU A 42 -2.41 -3.11 -5.56
N TRP A 43 -3.57 -3.63 -5.22
CA TRP A 43 -3.67 -4.70 -4.22
C TRP A 43 -2.90 -5.94 -4.65
N PHE A 44 -3.06 -6.32 -5.92
CA PHE A 44 -2.40 -7.49 -6.48
C PHE A 44 -0.88 -7.38 -6.38
N TYR A 45 -0.30 -6.28 -6.84
CA TYR A 45 1.15 -6.09 -6.78
C TYR A 45 1.64 -5.89 -5.35
N SER A 46 0.81 -5.34 -4.47
CA SER A 46 1.13 -5.26 -3.04
C SER A 46 1.23 -6.65 -2.42
N MET A 47 0.34 -7.58 -2.80
CA MET A 47 0.41 -8.97 -2.34
C MET A 47 1.66 -9.67 -2.86
N ILE A 48 2.05 -9.41 -4.10
CA ILE A 48 3.30 -9.94 -4.66
C ILE A 48 4.49 -9.43 -3.85
N ALA A 49 4.51 -8.14 -3.51
CA ALA A 49 5.57 -7.56 -2.70
C ALA A 49 5.65 -8.23 -1.32
N LEU A 50 4.51 -8.43 -0.67
CA LEU A 50 4.47 -9.13 0.61
C LEU A 50 5.09 -10.53 0.50
N SER A 51 4.67 -11.29 -0.51
CA SER A 51 5.19 -12.64 -0.75
C SER A 51 6.71 -12.63 -0.96
N HIS A 52 7.20 -11.65 -1.70
CA HIS A 52 8.63 -11.50 -1.97
C HIS A 52 9.45 -11.33 -0.68
N PHE A 53 8.88 -10.65 0.31
CA PHE A 53 9.53 -10.44 1.61
C PHE A 53 9.19 -11.51 2.65
N GLY A 54 8.57 -12.61 2.23
CA GLY A 54 8.20 -13.70 3.13
C GLY A 54 7.01 -13.37 4.03
N LEU A 55 6.21 -12.38 3.64
CA LEU A 55 5.04 -11.95 4.37
C LEU A 55 3.76 -12.38 3.63
N SER A 56 2.61 -12.19 4.25
CA SER A 56 1.33 -12.58 3.66
C SER A 56 0.27 -11.51 3.91
N PRO A 57 -0.84 -11.55 3.15
CA PRO A 57 -1.96 -10.66 3.41
C PRO A 57 -2.51 -10.77 4.83
N ALA A 58 -2.37 -11.94 5.47
CA ALA A 58 -2.79 -12.12 6.86
C ALA A 58 -2.03 -11.18 7.81
N ASP A 59 -0.75 -10.88 7.52
CA ASP A 59 0.01 -9.93 8.32
C ASP A 59 -0.58 -8.54 8.26
N VAL A 60 -1.04 -8.12 7.09
CA VAL A 60 -1.70 -6.83 6.89
C VAL A 60 -3.05 -6.80 7.64
N ILE A 61 -3.81 -7.87 7.52
CA ILE A 61 -5.11 -7.98 8.21
C ILE A 61 -4.92 -7.89 9.72
N ARG A 62 -3.91 -8.56 10.27
CA ARG A 62 -3.60 -8.47 11.70
C ARG A 62 -3.27 -7.04 12.12
N GLU A 63 -2.53 -6.31 11.31
CA GLU A 63 -2.22 -4.90 11.59
C GLU A 63 -3.49 -4.03 11.55
N LEU A 64 -4.39 -4.28 10.60
CA LEU A 64 -5.66 -3.58 10.53
C LEU A 64 -6.54 -3.88 11.76
N GLU A 65 -6.58 -5.14 12.19
CA GLU A 65 -7.30 -5.54 13.39
C GLU A 65 -6.74 -4.86 14.64
N ARG A 66 -5.41 -4.77 14.74
CA ARG A 66 -4.76 -4.06 15.83
C ARG A 66 -5.24 -2.61 15.89
N ARG A 67 -5.36 -1.96 14.73
CA ARG A 67 -5.82 -0.57 14.64
C ARG A 67 -7.29 -0.41 15.04
N GLU A 68 -8.11 -1.42 14.89
CA GLU A 68 -9.51 -1.39 15.31
C GLU A 68 -9.65 -1.21 16.83
N GLY A 69 -8.65 -1.63 17.61
CA GLY A 69 -8.64 -1.44 19.06
C GLY A 69 -8.40 0.01 19.50
N LEU A 70 -8.06 0.91 18.54
CA LEU A 70 -7.84 2.33 18.80
C LEU A 70 -8.98 3.14 18.20
N SER A 71 -9.36 4.27 18.85
CA SER A 71 -10.32 5.18 18.24
C SER A 71 -9.67 5.79 16.99
N GLY A 72 -10.49 6.18 16.02
CA GLY A 72 -10.00 6.85 14.83
C GLY A 72 -9.20 8.09 15.15
N LEU A 73 -9.61 8.81 16.19
CA LEU A 73 -8.92 10.03 16.63
C LEU A 73 -7.55 9.70 17.23
N GLU A 74 -7.46 8.66 18.04
CA GLU A 74 -6.18 8.23 18.64
C GLU A 74 -5.19 7.82 17.57
N GLU A 75 -5.62 7.04 16.61
CA GLU A 75 -4.75 6.58 15.51
C GLU A 75 -4.28 7.76 14.65
N PHE A 76 -5.19 8.70 14.38
CA PHE A 76 -4.86 9.92 13.64
C PHE A 76 -3.82 10.75 14.36
N ALA A 77 -3.99 10.93 15.67
CA ALA A 77 -3.04 11.68 16.50
C ALA A 77 -1.68 11.01 16.53
N LEU A 78 -1.65 9.67 16.61
CA LEU A 78 -0.44 8.88 16.61
C LEU A 78 0.32 9.05 15.30
N ARG A 79 -0.38 8.96 14.17
CA ARG A 79 0.24 9.15 12.85
C ARG A 79 0.81 10.54 12.68
N LYS A 80 0.09 11.57 13.13
CA LYS A 80 0.57 12.94 13.07
C LYS A 80 1.82 13.14 13.89
N SER A 81 1.87 12.55 15.08
CA SER A 81 3.05 12.62 15.94
C SER A 81 4.27 11.99 15.27
N GLN A 82 4.10 10.80 14.70
CA GLN A 82 5.16 10.10 13.98
C GLN A 82 5.63 10.89 12.76
N GLN A 83 4.70 11.48 12.03
CA GLN A 83 5.02 12.28 10.85
C GLN A 83 5.82 13.52 11.22
N ARG A 84 5.43 14.21 12.31
CA ARG A 84 6.16 15.39 12.79
C ARG A 84 7.57 15.05 13.23
N ASP A 85 7.74 13.92 13.92
CA ASP A 85 9.05 13.46 14.34
C ASP A 85 9.94 13.17 13.13
N GLY A 86 9.36 12.57 12.08
CA GLY A 86 10.06 12.32 10.82
C GLY A 86 10.48 13.62 10.13
N GLU A 87 9.58 14.59 10.10
CA GLU A 87 9.84 15.91 9.49
C GLU A 87 10.91 16.68 10.27
N SER A 88 10.88 16.58 11.60
CA SER A 88 11.87 17.25 12.46
C SER A 88 13.28 16.74 12.22
N LYS A 89 13.41 15.50 11.79
CA LYS A 89 14.71 14.86 11.53
C LYS A 89 15.24 15.17 10.13
N ALA A 90 14.37 15.67 9.28
CA ALA A 90 14.77 16.02 7.92
C ALA A 90 15.45 17.37 7.90
#